data_3f0466ab43fbc08af27e8c631d4e4157
#
_entry.id   3f0466ab43fbc08af27e8c631d4e4157
#
_cell.length_a   1.000
_cell.length_b   1.000
_cell.length_c   1.000
_cell.angle_alpha   90.00
_cell.angle_beta   90.00
_cell.angle_gamma   90.00
#
_symmetry.space_group_name_H-M   'P 1'
#
loop_
_entity.id
_entity.type
_entity.pdbx_description
1 polymer ?
#
loop_
_entity_poly.entity_id
_entity_poly.type
_entity_poly.pdbx_seq_one_letter_code
_entity_poly.pdbx_strand_id
1 'polypeptide(L)'
;MIFTRSAKSTALALVATVGLFAQVQTAQANTETLTVAGGCFWCVESDFESVDGVKDAISGFAGGKVANPTYKQVVRGGTGHYEAVQIIFDPDIVSRDDILSKFFRSVDPTDAGGQFCDRGQSYATAIFAESPDQKAAAEKAKAQAASDLGQKVVTPILGSFPFYAADASHQDYYKGSKIVLTRFGPKKQSNAYKAYRDACGRDQRVEKLWGTAAPFVGH
;
A
#
# COMPACT_ATOMS: atom_id res chain seq x y z
N MET A 1 19.31 -62.55 74.23
CA MET A 1 18.53 -62.69 72.96
C MET A 1 18.41 -61.33 72.35
N ILE A 2 19.19 -61.05 71.33
CA ILE A 2 19.25 -59.74 70.67
C ILE A 2 18.73 -59.95 69.25
N PHE A 3 17.57 -59.36 68.92
CA PHE A 3 16.96 -59.41 67.59
C PHE A 3 17.48 -58.21 66.80
N THR A 4 18.26 -58.50 65.74
CA THR A 4 18.67 -57.50 64.76
C THR A 4 17.60 -57.40 63.70
N ARG A 5 16.98 -56.18 63.48
CA ARG A 5 16.08 -55.85 62.38
C ARG A 5 16.91 -55.32 61.22
N SER A 6 16.82 -56.08 60.11
CA SER A 6 17.38 -55.64 58.81
C SER A 6 16.43 -54.62 58.15
N ALA A 7 16.93 -53.42 57.88
CA ALA A 7 16.24 -52.42 57.15
C ALA A 7 16.52 -52.63 55.65
N LYS A 8 15.48 -52.87 54.84
CA LYS A 8 15.55 -52.92 53.39
C LYS A 8 15.37 -51.49 52.84
N SER A 9 16.42 -50.92 52.27
CA SER A 9 16.36 -49.63 51.57
C SER A 9 15.79 -49.83 50.18
N THR A 10 14.62 -49.27 49.96
CA THR A 10 13.99 -49.23 48.61
C THR A 10 14.44 -47.94 47.91
N ALA A 11 15.32 -48.08 46.94
CA ALA A 11 15.74 -46.95 46.09
C ALA A 11 14.63 -46.64 45.05
N LEU A 12 14.04 -45.44 45.17
CA LEU A 12 13.05 -44.94 44.22
C LEU A 12 13.82 -44.25 43.09
N ALA A 13 13.85 -44.85 41.91
CA ALA A 13 14.45 -44.27 40.72
C ALA A 13 13.46 -43.23 40.12
N LEU A 14 13.82 -41.97 40.24
CA LEU A 14 13.07 -40.88 39.58
C LEU A 14 13.51 -40.81 38.13
N VAL A 15 12.65 -41.25 37.21
CA VAL A 15 12.85 -41.07 35.77
C VAL A 15 12.39 -39.66 35.39
N ALA A 16 13.34 -38.76 35.17
CA ALA A 16 13.07 -37.41 34.67
C ALA A 16 12.86 -37.51 33.14
N THR A 17 11.63 -37.49 32.69
CA THR A 17 11.28 -37.30 31.27
C THR A 17 11.48 -35.85 30.89
N VAL A 18 12.62 -35.54 30.25
CA VAL A 18 12.87 -34.23 29.63
C VAL A 18 11.99 -34.17 28.36
N GLY A 19 10.80 -33.56 28.48
CA GLY A 19 9.96 -33.24 27.33
C GLY A 19 10.61 -32.15 26.49
N LEU A 20 11.09 -32.53 25.30
CA LEU A 20 11.55 -31.61 24.29
C LEU A 20 10.31 -30.89 23.72
N PHE A 21 9.95 -29.73 24.30
CA PHE A 21 8.99 -28.83 23.65
C PHE A 21 9.69 -28.19 22.46
N ALA A 22 9.48 -28.72 21.25
CA ALA A 22 9.80 -28.02 20.04
C ALA A 22 8.91 -26.76 19.98
N GLN A 23 9.49 -25.60 20.28
CA GLN A 23 8.83 -24.32 20.03
C GLN A 23 8.69 -24.17 18.51
N VAL A 24 7.48 -24.38 18.02
CA VAL A 24 7.12 -23.96 16.65
C VAL A 24 7.11 -22.44 16.69
N GLN A 25 8.24 -21.84 16.32
CA GLN A 25 8.32 -20.42 16.04
C GLN A 25 7.50 -20.20 14.78
N THR A 26 6.28 -19.72 14.93
CA THR A 26 5.53 -19.17 13.80
C THR A 26 6.34 -18.00 13.29
N ALA A 27 6.95 -18.13 12.10
CA ALA A 27 7.59 -17.03 11.42
C ALA A 27 6.53 -15.94 11.26
N GLN A 28 6.65 -14.87 12.02
CA GLN A 28 5.81 -13.68 11.84
C GLN A 28 6.15 -13.16 10.46
N ALA A 29 5.16 -13.15 9.56
CA ALA A 29 5.36 -12.66 8.21
C ALA A 29 5.93 -11.24 8.30
N ASN A 30 7.14 -11.04 7.80
CA ASN A 30 7.78 -9.74 7.75
C ASN A 30 6.94 -8.88 6.80
N THR A 31 6.34 -7.81 7.30
CA THR A 31 5.54 -6.90 6.48
C THR A 31 6.08 -5.50 6.60
N GLU A 32 6.15 -4.84 5.48
CA GLU A 32 6.47 -3.43 5.39
C GLU A 32 5.26 -2.65 4.86
N THR A 33 5.15 -1.39 5.25
CA THR A 33 4.07 -0.50 4.83
C THR A 33 4.67 0.75 4.19
N LEU A 34 4.11 1.13 3.03
CA LEU A 34 4.44 2.37 2.35
C LEU A 34 3.16 3.11 1.98
N THR A 35 3.06 4.40 2.31
CA THR A 35 1.90 5.23 1.95
C THR A 35 2.26 6.15 0.79
N VAL A 36 1.44 6.10 -0.28
CA VAL A 36 1.61 6.90 -1.49
C VAL A 36 0.31 7.56 -1.93
N ALA A 37 0.40 8.69 -2.62
CA ALA A 37 -0.71 9.36 -3.29
C ALA A 37 -0.41 9.43 -4.80
N GLY A 38 -1.33 9.00 -5.63
CA GLY A 38 -1.14 8.88 -7.09
C GLY A 38 -2.38 9.22 -7.91
N GLY A 39 -3.17 10.21 -7.51
CA GLY A 39 -4.47 10.55 -8.08
C GLY A 39 -5.58 9.71 -7.47
N CYS A 40 -6.55 9.30 -8.27
CA CYS A 40 -7.65 8.45 -7.80
C CYS A 40 -7.13 7.21 -7.07
N PHE A 41 -7.43 7.07 -5.79
CA PHE A 41 -6.94 5.97 -4.95
C PHE A 41 -7.46 4.59 -5.39
N TRP A 42 -8.64 4.49 -6.04
CA TRP A 42 -9.11 3.22 -6.61
C TRP A 42 -8.16 2.67 -7.68
N CYS A 43 -7.51 3.58 -8.45
CA CYS A 43 -6.54 3.16 -9.44
C CYS A 43 -5.24 2.68 -8.80
N VAL A 44 -4.76 3.40 -7.79
CA VAL A 44 -3.54 3.03 -7.07
C VAL A 44 -3.74 1.72 -6.30
N GLU A 45 -4.89 1.54 -5.63
CA GLU A 45 -5.28 0.29 -4.96
C GLU A 45 -5.28 -0.88 -5.94
N SER A 46 -6.02 -0.76 -7.06
CA SER A 46 -6.08 -1.79 -8.10
C SER A 46 -4.70 -2.14 -8.65
N ASP A 47 -3.88 -1.13 -8.94
CA ASP A 47 -2.53 -1.31 -9.48
C ASP A 47 -1.65 -2.11 -8.51
N PHE A 48 -1.64 -1.74 -7.23
CA PHE A 48 -0.74 -2.36 -6.25
C PHE A 48 -1.24 -3.69 -5.71
N GLU A 49 -2.54 -3.94 -5.62
CA GLU A 49 -3.05 -5.27 -5.29
C GLU A 49 -2.71 -6.33 -6.34
N SER A 50 -2.39 -5.92 -7.57
CA SER A 50 -1.94 -6.83 -8.62
C SER A 50 -0.47 -7.24 -8.52
N VAL A 51 0.29 -6.65 -7.59
CA VAL A 51 1.74 -6.92 -7.44
C VAL A 51 1.96 -8.11 -6.53
N ASP A 52 2.66 -9.13 -7.03
CA ASP A 52 3.07 -10.27 -6.21
C ASP A 52 3.88 -9.79 -5.00
N GLY A 53 3.51 -10.25 -3.82
CA GLY A 53 4.11 -9.83 -2.55
C GLY A 53 3.37 -8.70 -1.85
N VAL A 54 2.50 -7.95 -2.53
CA VAL A 54 1.56 -7.04 -1.86
C VAL A 54 0.44 -7.87 -1.22
N LYS A 55 0.24 -7.64 0.08
CA LYS A 55 -0.77 -8.35 0.88
C LYS A 55 -2.07 -7.58 0.96
N ASP A 56 -1.99 -6.25 0.91
CA ASP A 56 -3.16 -5.37 0.98
C ASP A 56 -2.78 -3.98 0.44
N ALA A 57 -3.75 -3.27 -0.12
CA ALA A 57 -3.62 -1.88 -0.53
C ALA A 57 -4.88 -1.11 -0.09
N ILE A 58 -4.78 -0.34 0.98
CA ILE A 58 -5.91 0.30 1.65
C ILE A 58 -6.06 1.73 1.12
N SER A 59 -7.18 2.03 0.48
CA SER A 59 -7.56 3.38 0.06
C SER A 59 -7.89 4.27 1.26
N GLY A 60 -7.41 5.52 1.26
CA GLY A 60 -7.61 6.43 2.37
C GLY A 60 -7.11 7.85 2.11
N PHE A 61 -6.79 8.55 3.19
CA PHE A 61 -6.40 9.96 3.17
C PHE A 61 -5.21 10.21 4.07
N ALA A 62 -4.23 10.99 3.59
CA ALA A 62 -3.04 11.38 4.36
C ALA A 62 -2.60 12.81 4.01
N GLY A 63 -1.76 13.41 4.87
CA GLY A 63 -1.11 14.70 4.61
C GLY A 63 -1.90 15.94 5.02
N GLY A 64 -3.17 15.81 5.37
CA GLY A 64 -4.04 16.92 5.75
C GLY A 64 -4.08 17.19 7.25
N LYS A 65 -4.92 18.18 7.63
CA LYS A 65 -5.07 18.65 9.01
C LYS A 65 -6.37 18.23 9.66
N VAL A 66 -7.34 17.75 8.88
CA VAL A 66 -8.66 17.34 9.38
C VAL A 66 -8.58 15.91 9.89
N ALA A 67 -8.91 15.68 11.16
CA ALA A 67 -8.96 14.33 11.71
C ALA A 67 -10.21 13.60 11.19
N ASN A 68 -10.04 12.31 10.84
CA ASN A 68 -11.10 11.45 10.31
C ASN A 68 -11.91 12.13 9.18
N PRO A 69 -11.27 12.57 8.10
CA PRO A 69 -11.95 13.27 7.03
C PRO A 69 -12.88 12.31 6.28
N THR A 70 -14.03 12.81 5.84
CA THR A 70 -14.89 12.09 4.90
C THR A 70 -14.40 12.29 3.47
N TYR A 71 -14.71 11.33 2.58
CA TYR A 71 -14.44 11.46 1.14
C TYR A 71 -14.93 12.80 0.57
N LYS A 72 -16.17 13.19 0.90
CA LYS A 72 -16.76 14.45 0.43
C LYS A 72 -15.98 15.70 0.87
N GLN A 73 -15.39 15.67 2.07
CA GLN A 73 -14.55 16.79 2.54
C GLN A 73 -13.25 16.85 1.75
N VAL A 74 -12.59 15.72 1.51
CA VAL A 74 -11.30 15.67 0.80
C VAL A 74 -11.46 16.12 -0.64
N VAL A 75 -12.41 15.55 -1.40
CA VAL A 75 -12.62 15.90 -2.81
C VAL A 75 -13.13 17.32 -3.04
N ARG A 76 -13.78 17.92 -2.02
CA ARG A 76 -14.16 19.34 -2.07
C ARG A 76 -12.94 20.27 -1.95
N GLY A 77 -11.84 19.76 -1.41
CA GLY A 77 -10.61 20.52 -1.14
C GLY A 77 -10.65 21.27 0.20
N GLY A 78 -9.50 21.88 0.53
CA GLY A 78 -9.33 22.66 1.76
C GLY A 78 -8.95 21.85 3.01
N THR A 79 -8.98 20.51 2.97
CA THR A 79 -8.55 19.65 4.09
C THR A 79 -7.04 19.50 4.16
N GLY A 80 -6.35 19.70 3.05
CA GLY A 80 -4.93 19.41 2.87
C GLY A 80 -4.63 17.92 2.68
N HIS A 81 -5.63 17.04 2.74
CA HIS A 81 -5.45 15.61 2.49
C HIS A 81 -5.31 15.30 1.00
N TYR A 82 -4.48 14.31 0.71
CA TYR A 82 -4.40 13.59 -0.56
C TYR A 82 -5.31 12.37 -0.49
N GLU A 83 -5.88 11.95 -1.62
CA GLU A 83 -6.27 10.56 -1.79
C GLU A 83 -4.99 9.73 -1.80
N ALA A 84 -4.86 8.83 -0.85
CA ALA A 84 -3.65 8.05 -0.60
C ALA A 84 -3.98 6.57 -0.49
N VAL A 85 -2.99 5.73 -0.73
CA VAL A 85 -3.07 4.28 -0.54
C VAL A 85 -1.94 3.84 0.36
N GLN A 86 -2.28 3.05 1.37
CA GLN A 86 -1.33 2.37 2.23
C GLN A 86 -1.09 0.96 1.68
N ILE A 87 0.11 0.72 1.17
CA ILE A 87 0.53 -0.54 0.54
C ILE A 87 1.23 -1.38 1.59
N ILE A 88 0.69 -2.55 1.91
CA ILE A 88 1.25 -3.51 2.87
C ILE A 88 1.82 -4.67 2.08
N PHE A 89 3.11 -4.92 2.18
CA PHE A 89 3.80 -5.91 1.36
C PHE A 89 4.81 -6.74 2.14
N ASP A 90 5.19 -7.87 1.57
CA ASP A 90 6.21 -8.78 2.05
C ASP A 90 7.55 -8.40 1.41
N PRO A 91 8.52 -7.84 2.16
CA PRO A 91 9.79 -7.40 1.60
C PRO A 91 10.68 -8.57 1.15
N ASP A 92 10.36 -9.80 1.53
CA ASP A 92 11.06 -11.00 1.06
C ASP A 92 10.59 -11.43 -0.34
N ILE A 93 9.43 -10.93 -0.81
CA ILE A 93 8.86 -11.22 -2.14
C ILE A 93 9.02 -10.02 -3.09
N VAL A 94 8.70 -8.81 -2.63
CA VAL A 94 8.81 -7.57 -3.41
C VAL A 94 9.51 -6.50 -2.57
N SER A 95 10.59 -5.93 -3.11
CA SER A 95 11.35 -4.93 -2.35
C SER A 95 10.64 -3.57 -2.33
N ARG A 96 10.99 -2.73 -1.32
CA ARG A 96 10.55 -1.33 -1.26
C ARG A 96 10.97 -0.55 -2.52
N ASP A 97 12.17 -0.80 -3.02
CA ASP A 97 12.68 -0.14 -4.22
C ASP A 97 11.81 -0.50 -5.44
N ASP A 98 11.35 -1.74 -5.56
CA ASP A 98 10.44 -2.17 -6.63
C ASP A 98 9.06 -1.52 -6.51
N ILE A 99 8.49 -1.45 -5.31
CA ILE A 99 7.22 -0.75 -5.06
C ILE A 99 7.33 0.73 -5.46
N LEU A 100 8.39 1.42 -5.04
CA LEU A 100 8.62 2.83 -5.39
C LEU A 100 8.85 3.02 -6.89
N SER A 101 9.59 2.13 -7.52
CA SER A 101 9.82 2.12 -8.97
C SER A 101 8.51 1.96 -9.74
N LYS A 102 7.66 1.00 -9.34
CA LYS A 102 6.33 0.79 -9.94
C LYS A 102 5.43 2.01 -9.71
N PHE A 103 5.47 2.62 -8.51
CA PHE A 103 4.70 3.83 -8.20
C PHE A 103 5.01 4.96 -9.18
N PHE A 104 6.28 5.32 -9.36
CA PHE A 104 6.63 6.40 -10.28
C PHE A 104 6.21 6.09 -11.73
N ARG A 105 6.21 4.83 -12.13
CA ARG A 105 5.79 4.38 -13.46
C ARG A 105 4.29 4.17 -13.62
N SER A 106 3.52 4.31 -12.56
CA SER A 106 2.04 4.24 -12.58
C SER A 106 1.34 5.60 -12.58
N VAL A 107 2.11 6.69 -12.49
CA VAL A 107 1.62 8.07 -12.39
C VAL A 107 2.29 8.98 -13.44
N ASP A 108 1.78 10.20 -13.56
CA ASP A 108 2.50 11.31 -14.19
C ASP A 108 3.24 12.11 -13.11
N PRO A 109 4.51 11.80 -12.83
CA PRO A 109 5.25 12.45 -11.76
C PRO A 109 5.70 13.87 -12.14
N THR A 110 5.37 14.35 -13.34
CA THR A 110 5.69 15.70 -13.82
C THR A 110 4.53 16.67 -13.65
N ASP A 111 3.33 16.17 -13.29
CA ASP A 111 2.11 16.97 -13.11
C ASP A 111 1.88 17.31 -11.62
N ALA A 112 2.06 18.59 -11.27
CA ALA A 112 1.82 19.09 -9.91
C ALA A 112 0.36 19.44 -9.61
N GLY A 113 -0.51 19.47 -10.61
CA GLY A 113 -1.90 19.98 -10.49
C GLY A 113 -2.95 18.90 -10.24
N GLY A 114 -2.56 17.67 -10.06
CA GLY A 114 -3.43 16.49 -9.95
C GLY A 114 -2.92 15.37 -10.81
N GLN A 115 -3.77 14.38 -11.14
CA GLN A 115 -3.37 13.28 -12.00
C GLN A 115 -4.44 13.03 -13.06
N PHE A 116 -4.02 12.99 -14.31
CA PHE A 116 -4.87 12.72 -15.48
C PHE A 116 -6.08 13.67 -15.54
N CYS A 117 -7.31 13.15 -15.45
CA CYS A 117 -8.52 13.99 -15.42
C CYS A 117 -8.88 14.51 -14.03
N ASP A 118 -8.29 13.96 -12.97
CA ASP A 118 -8.56 14.36 -11.59
C ASP A 118 -7.66 15.52 -11.20
N ARG A 119 -8.26 16.67 -10.92
CA ARG A 119 -7.51 17.92 -10.70
C ARG A 119 -7.67 18.42 -9.27
N GLY A 120 -6.62 19.06 -8.77
CA GLY A 120 -6.55 19.62 -7.43
C GLY A 120 -5.56 18.88 -6.53
N GLN A 121 -5.25 19.50 -5.39
CA GLN A 121 -4.22 19.03 -4.46
C GLN A 121 -4.53 17.62 -3.91
N SER A 122 -5.79 17.27 -3.70
CA SER A 122 -6.18 15.94 -3.22
C SER A 122 -5.82 14.80 -4.19
N TYR A 123 -5.61 15.12 -5.46
CA TYR A 123 -5.23 14.18 -6.51
C TYR A 123 -3.78 14.33 -6.98
N ALA A 124 -2.98 15.17 -6.32
CA ALA A 124 -1.56 15.27 -6.63
C ALA A 124 -0.79 14.03 -6.16
N THR A 125 0.41 13.83 -6.72
CA THR A 125 1.30 12.76 -6.29
C THR A 125 2.02 13.14 -4.99
N ALA A 126 2.25 12.15 -4.09
CA ALA A 126 3.12 12.28 -2.93
C ALA A 126 3.59 10.90 -2.45
N ILE A 127 4.71 10.88 -1.73
CA ILE A 127 5.18 9.72 -0.96
C ILE A 127 5.29 10.16 0.49
N PHE A 128 4.72 9.38 1.42
CA PHE A 128 4.77 9.62 2.87
C PHE A 128 5.80 8.69 3.49
N ALA A 129 6.95 9.22 3.87
CA ALA A 129 8.04 8.45 4.43
C ALA A 129 7.98 8.48 5.97
N GLU A 130 7.80 7.32 6.59
CA GLU A 130 7.67 7.16 8.04
C GLU A 130 9.03 6.98 8.74
N SER A 131 10.09 6.73 7.98
CA SER A 131 11.44 6.55 8.48
C SER A 131 12.50 7.20 7.59
N PRO A 132 13.72 7.46 8.12
CA PRO A 132 14.85 7.93 7.30
C PRO A 132 15.18 6.99 6.13
N ASP A 133 15.06 5.67 6.33
CA ASP A 133 15.34 4.68 5.28
C ASP A 133 14.29 4.71 4.17
N GLN A 134 13.00 4.87 4.52
CA GLN A 134 11.94 5.07 3.54
C GLN A 134 12.15 6.37 2.75
N LYS A 135 12.54 7.43 3.44
CA LYS A 135 12.85 8.71 2.81
C LYS A 135 14.00 8.59 1.82
N ALA A 136 15.10 7.97 2.23
CA ALA A 136 16.26 7.78 1.36
C ALA A 136 15.93 6.94 0.12
N ALA A 137 15.15 5.85 0.29
CA ALA A 137 14.68 5.03 -0.81
C ALA A 137 13.76 5.81 -1.78
N ALA A 138 12.83 6.61 -1.24
CA ALA A 138 11.92 7.43 -2.03
C ALA A 138 12.67 8.53 -2.82
N GLU A 139 13.67 9.18 -2.22
CA GLU A 139 14.51 10.17 -2.91
C GLU A 139 15.34 9.52 -4.03
N LYS A 140 15.89 8.34 -3.78
CA LYS A 140 16.61 7.56 -4.81
C LYS A 140 15.69 7.21 -5.98
N ALA A 141 14.50 6.69 -5.70
CA ALA A 141 13.52 6.31 -6.73
C ALA A 141 13.05 7.54 -7.53
N LYS A 142 12.84 8.69 -6.85
CA LYS A 142 12.52 9.97 -7.50
C LYS A 142 13.63 10.46 -8.43
N ALA A 143 14.87 10.38 -7.99
CA ALA A 143 16.02 10.76 -8.81
C ALA A 143 16.15 9.84 -10.05
N GLN A 144 15.92 8.54 -9.87
CA GLN A 144 15.91 7.58 -10.98
C GLN A 144 14.78 7.88 -11.97
N ALA A 145 13.56 8.14 -11.49
CA ALA A 145 12.43 8.51 -12.34
C ALA A 145 12.69 9.79 -13.13
N ALA A 146 13.31 10.80 -12.51
CA ALA A 146 13.69 12.04 -13.19
C ALA A 146 14.76 11.80 -14.27
N SER A 147 15.72 10.93 -14.00
CA SER A 147 16.76 10.52 -14.96
C SER A 147 16.17 9.76 -16.15
N ASP A 148 15.29 8.78 -15.89
CA ASP A 148 14.65 7.95 -16.91
C ASP A 148 13.75 8.79 -17.86
N LEU A 149 13.05 9.78 -17.31
CA LEU A 149 12.18 10.67 -18.09
C LEU A 149 12.95 11.82 -18.75
N GLY A 150 14.15 12.16 -18.30
CA GLY A 150 14.84 13.38 -18.69
C GLY A 150 14.06 14.66 -18.30
N GLN A 151 13.20 14.59 -17.27
CA GLN A 151 12.30 15.66 -16.85
C GLN A 151 12.31 15.83 -15.33
N LYS A 152 11.89 17.02 -14.88
CA LYS A 152 11.73 17.29 -13.45
C LYS A 152 10.55 16.50 -12.89
N VAL A 153 10.80 15.70 -11.87
CA VAL A 153 9.77 15.02 -11.06
C VAL A 153 9.32 15.96 -9.94
N VAL A 154 8.01 16.26 -9.89
CA VAL A 154 7.41 17.19 -8.93
C VAL A 154 6.85 16.52 -7.69
N THR A 155 6.73 15.19 -7.68
CA THR A 155 6.24 14.41 -6.54
C THR A 155 7.00 14.75 -5.26
N PRO A 156 6.37 15.31 -4.21
CA PRO A 156 7.02 15.57 -2.94
C PRO A 156 7.22 14.27 -2.14
N ILE A 157 8.30 14.24 -1.35
CA ILE A 157 8.52 13.21 -0.32
C ILE A 157 8.26 13.89 1.01
N LEU A 158 7.14 13.52 1.62
CA LEU A 158 6.64 14.08 2.87
C LEU A 158 7.06 13.21 4.05
N GLY A 159 7.04 13.78 5.26
CA GLY A 159 7.24 13.01 6.48
C GLY A 159 6.03 12.15 6.84
N SER A 160 6.07 11.56 8.04
CA SER A 160 4.96 10.79 8.60
C SER A 160 3.75 11.68 8.86
N PHE A 161 2.58 11.18 8.45
CA PHE A 161 1.27 11.77 8.71
C PHE A 161 0.30 10.67 9.14
N PRO A 162 -0.73 11.00 9.95
CA PRO A 162 -1.82 10.06 10.19
C PRO A 162 -2.47 9.65 8.86
N PHE A 163 -2.66 8.34 8.70
CA PHE A 163 -3.45 7.77 7.63
C PHE A 163 -4.86 7.47 8.12
N TYR A 164 -5.85 7.86 7.35
CA TYR A 164 -7.26 7.62 7.64
C TYR A 164 -7.85 6.77 6.51
N ALA A 165 -8.17 5.51 6.79
CA ALA A 165 -8.81 4.63 5.80
C ALA A 165 -10.13 5.24 5.32
N ALA A 166 -10.39 5.17 4.03
CA ALA A 166 -11.68 5.55 3.47
C ALA A 166 -12.77 4.54 3.87
N ASP A 167 -14.03 4.97 3.76
CA ASP A 167 -15.17 4.10 4.05
C ASP A 167 -15.11 2.80 3.22
N ALA A 168 -15.67 1.71 3.75
CA ALA A 168 -15.69 0.40 3.10
C ALA A 168 -16.28 0.41 1.68
N SER A 169 -17.07 1.43 1.31
CA SER A 169 -17.60 1.57 -0.04
C SER A 169 -16.53 2.00 -1.07
N HIS A 170 -15.37 2.46 -0.62
CA HIS A 170 -14.24 2.85 -1.44
C HIS A 170 -13.14 1.78 -1.52
N GLN A 171 -13.12 0.83 -0.58
CA GLN A 171 -12.20 -0.30 -0.64
C GLN A 171 -12.67 -1.30 -1.71
N ASP A 172 -11.75 -1.90 -2.43
CA ASP A 172 -12.02 -2.90 -3.47
C ASP A 172 -13.01 -2.43 -4.56
N TYR A 173 -13.11 -1.11 -4.77
CA TYR A 173 -14.08 -0.57 -5.70
C TYR A 173 -13.91 -1.14 -7.11
N TYR A 174 -12.69 -1.35 -7.55
CA TYR A 174 -12.34 -1.84 -8.89
C TYR A 174 -12.81 -3.28 -9.15
N LYS A 175 -13.06 -4.09 -8.11
CA LYS A 175 -13.58 -5.47 -8.18
C LYS A 175 -15.02 -5.61 -7.65
N GLY A 176 -15.62 -4.49 -7.21
CA GLY A 176 -16.95 -4.46 -6.59
C GLY A 176 -18.09 -4.83 -7.56
N SER A 177 -19.12 -5.47 -7.02
CA SER A 177 -20.30 -5.95 -7.79
C SER A 177 -21.55 -5.10 -7.61
N LYS A 178 -21.57 -4.13 -6.66
CA LYS A 178 -22.72 -3.25 -6.42
C LYS A 178 -23.02 -2.39 -7.65
N ILE A 179 -24.31 -2.18 -7.93
CA ILE A 179 -24.75 -1.24 -8.97
C ILE A 179 -24.65 0.19 -8.42
N VAL A 180 -23.93 1.04 -9.14
CA VAL A 180 -23.78 2.46 -8.83
C VAL A 180 -24.25 3.30 -10.02
N LEU A 181 -24.80 4.48 -9.73
CA LEU A 181 -25.14 5.46 -10.77
C LEU A 181 -23.89 6.26 -11.14
N THR A 182 -23.51 6.22 -12.39
CA THR A 182 -22.34 6.93 -12.92
C THR A 182 -22.74 7.90 -14.04
N ARG A 183 -21.82 8.78 -14.47
CA ARG A 183 -22.02 9.59 -15.69
C ARG A 183 -22.19 8.74 -16.97
N PHE A 184 -21.85 7.46 -16.92
CA PHE A 184 -22.03 6.49 -18.00
C PHE A 184 -23.29 5.62 -17.82
N GLY A 185 -24.23 6.02 -16.95
CA GLY A 185 -25.41 5.26 -16.54
C GLY A 185 -25.14 4.27 -15.39
N PRO A 186 -26.15 3.45 -15.02
CA PRO A 186 -25.99 2.42 -13.99
C PRO A 186 -24.96 1.37 -14.41
N LYS A 187 -23.99 1.08 -13.53
CA LYS A 187 -22.93 0.09 -13.77
C LYS A 187 -22.59 -0.64 -12.48
N LYS A 188 -22.07 -1.87 -12.59
CA LYS A 188 -21.35 -2.48 -11.48
C LYS A 188 -20.10 -1.65 -11.16
N GLN A 189 -19.69 -1.57 -9.89
CA GLN A 189 -18.50 -0.81 -9.46
C GLN A 189 -17.27 -1.13 -10.32
N SER A 190 -16.99 -2.43 -10.57
CA SER A 190 -15.87 -2.85 -11.42
C SER A 190 -15.95 -2.31 -12.85
N ASN A 191 -17.14 -2.29 -13.44
CA ASN A 191 -17.34 -1.71 -14.79
C ASN A 191 -17.31 -0.17 -14.76
N ALA A 192 -17.74 0.44 -13.67
CA ALA A 192 -17.64 1.87 -13.44
C ALA A 192 -16.17 2.29 -13.34
N TYR A 193 -15.38 1.56 -12.56
CA TYR A 193 -13.93 1.76 -12.43
C TYR A 193 -13.24 1.75 -13.79
N LYS A 194 -13.44 0.69 -14.60
CA LYS A 194 -12.84 0.59 -15.94
C LYS A 194 -13.23 1.77 -16.83
N ALA A 195 -14.52 2.14 -16.84
CA ALA A 195 -15.00 3.27 -17.63
C ALA A 195 -14.41 4.62 -17.18
N TYR A 196 -14.20 4.81 -15.87
CA TYR A 196 -13.55 6.01 -15.33
C TYR A 196 -12.04 6.03 -15.63
N ARG A 197 -11.32 4.92 -15.45
CA ARG A 197 -9.88 4.80 -15.71
C ARG A 197 -9.58 5.10 -17.20
N ASP A 198 -10.33 4.50 -18.10
CA ASP A 198 -10.21 4.71 -19.54
C ASP A 198 -10.54 6.16 -19.94
N ALA A 199 -11.69 6.68 -19.51
CA ALA A 199 -12.11 8.04 -19.84
C ALA A 199 -11.19 9.13 -19.24
N CYS A 200 -10.47 8.82 -18.18
CA CYS A 200 -9.48 9.69 -17.55
C CYS A 200 -8.13 9.71 -18.30
N GLY A 201 -7.89 8.75 -19.18
CA GLY A 201 -6.67 8.67 -19.97
C GLY A 201 -5.42 8.30 -19.15
N ARG A 202 -5.59 7.58 -18.01
CA ARG A 202 -4.46 7.20 -17.16
C ARG A 202 -3.47 6.32 -17.90
N ASP A 203 -3.94 5.22 -18.47
CA ASP A 203 -3.09 4.24 -19.14
C ASP A 203 -2.38 4.85 -20.34
N GLN A 204 -3.09 5.62 -21.16
CA GLN A 204 -2.53 6.31 -22.31
C GLN A 204 -1.43 7.31 -21.92
N ARG A 205 -1.59 8.00 -20.77
CA ARG A 205 -0.59 8.95 -20.30
C ARG A 205 0.64 8.27 -19.75
N VAL A 206 0.50 7.23 -18.92
CA VAL A 206 1.65 6.51 -18.37
C VAL A 206 2.39 5.73 -19.46
N GLU A 207 1.69 5.14 -20.42
CA GLU A 207 2.31 4.52 -21.60
C GLU A 207 3.11 5.53 -22.44
N LYS A 208 2.58 6.73 -22.64
CA LYS A 208 3.31 7.81 -23.32
C LYS A 208 4.57 8.23 -22.58
N LEU A 209 4.58 8.22 -21.26
CA LEU A 209 5.74 8.61 -20.45
C LEU A 209 6.78 7.50 -20.32
N TRP A 210 6.34 6.27 -20.11
CA TRP A 210 7.17 5.16 -19.70
C TRP A 210 7.28 4.03 -20.72
N GLY A 211 6.48 4.06 -21.80
CA GLY A 211 6.46 3.00 -22.80
C GLY A 211 6.18 1.63 -22.19
N THR A 212 6.98 0.65 -22.56
CA THR A 212 6.89 -0.73 -22.03
C THR A 212 7.28 -0.87 -20.56
N ALA A 213 7.84 0.17 -19.94
CA ALA A 213 8.17 0.19 -18.52
C ALA A 213 6.96 0.60 -17.64
N ALA A 214 5.81 0.98 -18.22
CA ALA A 214 4.56 1.22 -17.50
C ALA A 214 3.97 -0.12 -17.01
N PRO A 215 3.91 -0.39 -15.68
CA PRO A 215 3.65 -1.76 -15.21
C PRO A 215 2.17 -2.15 -15.19
N PHE A 216 1.24 -1.18 -15.26
CA PHE A 216 -0.18 -1.41 -15.00
C PHE A 216 -1.11 -0.95 -16.14
N VAL A 217 -0.59 -0.82 -17.35
CA VAL A 217 -1.41 -0.49 -18.51
C VAL A 217 -2.34 -1.65 -18.85
N GLY A 218 -3.64 -1.36 -18.96
CA GLY A 218 -4.70 -2.36 -19.27
C GLY A 218 -5.26 -3.09 -18.04
N HIS A 219 -4.93 -2.65 -16.82
CA HIS A 219 -5.50 -3.19 -15.56
C HIS A 219 -6.91 -2.72 -15.26
#